data_e3959ea3f17b2f50ff6a2e235fd77a25
#
_entry.id   e3959ea3f17b2f50ff6a2e235fd77a25
#
_cell.length_a   1.000
_cell.length_b   1.000
_cell.length_c   1.000
_cell.angle_alpha   90.00
_cell.angle_beta   90.00
_cell.angle_gamma   90.00
#
_symmetry.space_group_name_H-M   'P 1'
#
loop_
_entity.id
_entity.type
_entity.pdbx_description
1 polymer ?
#
loop_
_entity_poly.entity_id
_entity_poly.type
_entity_poly.pdbx_seq_one_letter_code
_entity_poly.pdbx_strand_id
1 'polypeptide(L)'
;MKPIRLELREFGPYKHEVIQWNEIINEPMFLITGKTGSGKSTLFDAFVYALYNKTTSGKDIASLRTKTADDKNRTIVIFDFELQGKHYRIERTLAYLKTGNKNLTSGKVCLMEINAGIETILATKENDVKEKVEQIIGLDDKQFCQIIILPQGKFKEFLLSNSNEKKEVLRSLFNTHFYQKFVDKLQNFAKTLDSNYKLKERELATKFEKFDFE
;
A
#
# COMPACT_ATOMS: atom_id res chain seq x y z
N MET A 1 -8.06 4.27 9.42
CA MET A 1 -6.95 3.69 10.19
C MET A 1 -6.47 4.74 11.18
N LYS A 2 -6.43 4.40 12.48
CA LYS A 2 -5.95 5.28 13.55
C LYS A 2 -4.66 4.67 14.11
N PRO A 3 -3.50 5.33 14.00
CA PRO A 3 -2.28 4.86 14.63
C PRO A 3 -2.42 4.93 16.16
N ILE A 4 -1.92 3.93 16.87
CA ILE A 4 -1.93 3.86 18.33
C ILE A 4 -0.51 4.05 18.86
N ARG A 5 0.42 3.21 18.41
CA ARG A 5 1.80 3.17 18.90
C ARG A 5 2.76 2.82 17.76
N LEU A 6 3.89 3.49 17.72
CA LEU A 6 5.01 3.15 16.84
C LEU A 6 6.28 3.01 17.69
N GLU A 7 6.91 1.85 17.66
CA GLU A 7 8.20 1.62 18.29
C GLU A 7 9.26 1.36 17.23
N LEU A 8 10.37 2.07 17.33
CA LEU A 8 11.52 2.00 16.44
C LEU A 8 12.76 1.57 17.25
N ARG A 9 13.45 0.55 16.76
CA ARG A 9 14.75 0.14 17.31
C ARG A 9 15.76 0.06 16.19
N GLU A 10 16.88 0.78 16.30
CA GLU A 10 17.95 0.87 15.31
C GLU A 10 17.45 1.17 13.91
N PHE A 11 16.48 2.13 13.80
CA PHE A 11 15.80 2.48 12.56
C PHE A 11 16.10 3.94 12.16
N GLY A 12 16.80 4.16 11.05
CA GLY A 12 17.23 5.49 10.61
C GLY A 12 18.06 6.22 11.67
N PRO A 13 17.66 7.42 12.11
CA PRO A 13 18.33 8.15 13.20
C PRO A 13 17.93 7.67 14.60
N TYR A 14 16.95 6.78 14.71
CA TYR A 14 16.37 6.36 15.99
C TYR A 14 17.05 5.10 16.49
N LYS A 15 17.77 5.20 17.63
CA LYS A 15 18.33 4.04 18.33
C LYS A 15 17.23 3.24 19.01
N HIS A 16 16.40 3.92 19.79
CA HIS A 16 15.18 3.39 20.39
C HIS A 16 14.22 4.56 20.64
N GLU A 17 13.04 4.49 20.02
CA GLU A 17 11.99 5.50 20.17
C GLU A 17 10.63 4.82 20.24
N VAL A 18 9.76 5.33 21.10
CA VAL A 18 8.38 4.88 21.23
C VAL A 18 7.47 6.10 21.14
N ILE A 19 6.60 6.13 20.15
CA ILE A 19 5.65 7.20 19.93
C ILE A 19 4.25 6.67 20.23
N GLN A 20 3.60 7.25 21.23
CA GLN A 20 2.22 6.95 21.63
C GLN A 20 1.30 7.92 20.88
N TRP A 21 0.81 7.51 19.73
CA TRP A 21 -0.02 8.37 18.88
C TRP A 21 -1.38 8.69 19.51
N ASN A 22 -1.93 7.79 20.31
CA ASN A 22 -3.18 8.00 21.04
C ASN A 22 -3.11 9.16 22.04
N GLU A 23 -1.92 9.50 22.55
CA GLU A 23 -1.68 10.63 23.46
C GLU A 23 -1.55 11.96 22.68
N ILE A 24 -1.12 11.89 21.41
CA ILE A 24 -0.84 13.05 20.56
C ILE A 24 -2.09 13.43 19.74
N ILE A 25 -2.83 12.42 19.24
CA ILE A 25 -3.98 12.60 18.32
C ILE A 25 -5.28 12.84 19.11
N ASN A 26 -5.31 13.81 19.99
CA ASN A 26 -6.55 14.32 20.58
C ASN A 26 -7.16 15.45 19.74
N GLU A 27 -6.35 16.06 18.86
CA GLU A 27 -6.75 17.14 17.96
C GLU A 27 -6.83 16.64 16.51
N PRO A 28 -7.65 17.25 15.66
CA PRO A 28 -7.83 16.83 14.26
C PRO A 28 -6.56 17.02 13.42
N MET A 29 -5.58 17.78 13.89
CA MET A 29 -4.35 18.08 13.19
C MET A 29 -3.18 18.24 14.16
N PHE A 30 -2.01 17.68 13.82
CA PHE A 30 -0.77 17.85 14.55
C PHE A 30 0.39 18.15 13.59
N LEU A 31 1.45 18.76 14.08
CA LEU A 31 2.62 19.16 13.30
C LEU A 31 3.89 18.51 13.85
N ILE A 32 4.63 17.81 12.99
CA ILE A 32 5.97 17.29 13.30
C ILE A 32 7.02 18.29 12.83
N THR A 33 7.73 18.92 13.75
CA THR A 33 8.79 19.89 13.47
C THR A 33 10.16 19.34 13.84
N GLY A 34 11.21 19.91 13.28
CA GLY A 34 12.59 19.55 13.59
C GLY A 34 13.56 19.95 12.47
N LYS A 35 14.86 19.93 12.76
CA LYS A 35 15.93 20.23 11.80
C LYS A 35 15.92 19.26 10.62
N THR A 36 16.45 19.69 9.46
CA THR A 36 16.66 18.78 8.33
C THR A 36 17.57 17.63 8.75
N GLY A 37 17.21 16.40 8.38
CA GLY A 37 17.94 15.19 8.78
C GLY A 37 17.54 14.61 10.16
N SER A 38 16.63 15.24 10.92
CA SER A 38 16.20 14.73 12.24
C SER A 38 15.32 13.48 12.19
N GLY A 39 15.00 12.96 11.00
CA GLY A 39 14.22 11.72 10.88
C GLY A 39 12.72 11.89 10.63
N LYS A 40 12.20 13.13 10.46
CA LYS A 40 10.75 13.36 10.23
C LYS A 40 10.17 12.45 9.12
N SER A 41 10.81 12.41 7.97
CA SER A 41 10.39 11.55 6.86
C SER A 41 10.60 10.06 7.15
N THR A 42 11.58 9.73 8.00
CA THR A 42 11.86 8.35 8.42
C THR A 42 10.72 7.75 9.26
N LEU A 43 9.95 8.58 9.96
CA LEU A 43 8.73 8.12 10.65
C LEU A 43 7.68 7.60 9.65
N PHE A 44 7.52 8.29 8.52
CA PHE A 44 6.61 7.82 7.46
C PHE A 44 7.16 6.57 6.76
N ASP A 45 8.47 6.49 6.55
CA ASP A 45 9.11 5.27 6.06
C ASP A 45 8.88 4.10 7.03
N ALA A 46 8.83 4.34 8.34
CA ALA A 46 8.56 3.30 9.33
C ALA A 46 7.15 2.71 9.20
N PHE A 47 6.12 3.53 8.96
CA PHE A 47 4.76 3.04 8.72
C PHE A 47 4.69 2.18 7.45
N VAL A 48 5.26 2.67 6.36
CA VAL A 48 5.24 1.95 5.07
C VAL A 48 6.07 0.67 5.16
N TYR A 49 7.21 0.72 5.85
CA TYR A 49 8.04 -0.45 6.09
C TYR A 49 7.31 -1.49 6.94
N ALA A 50 6.70 -1.09 8.04
CA ALA A 50 5.95 -2.01 8.89
C ALA A 50 4.85 -2.73 8.11
N LEU A 51 4.02 -2.00 7.37
CA LEU A 51 2.86 -2.53 6.66
C LEU A 51 3.25 -3.30 5.39
N TYR A 52 4.12 -2.75 4.55
CA TYR A 52 4.33 -3.23 3.17
C TYR A 52 5.76 -3.67 2.86
N ASN A 53 6.70 -3.57 3.82
CA ASN A 53 8.12 -3.83 3.55
C ASN A 53 8.68 -2.97 2.40
N LYS A 54 8.32 -1.68 2.39
CA LYS A 54 8.72 -0.69 1.39
C LYS A 54 9.12 0.61 2.07
N THR A 55 9.57 1.59 1.29
CA THR A 55 9.82 2.97 1.73
C THR A 55 8.97 3.94 0.94
N THR A 56 8.70 5.12 1.49
CA THR A 56 7.88 6.17 0.83
C THR A 56 8.51 6.69 -0.47
N SER A 57 9.83 6.62 -0.58
CA SER A 57 10.62 7.16 -1.70
C SER A 57 11.27 6.10 -2.57
N GLY A 58 10.99 4.79 -2.35
CA GLY A 58 11.62 3.69 -3.09
C GLY A 58 13.10 3.47 -2.75
N LYS A 59 13.59 4.02 -1.63
CA LYS A 59 14.95 3.77 -1.14
C LYS A 59 15.13 2.29 -0.78
N ASP A 60 16.38 1.84 -0.83
CA ASP A 60 16.73 0.51 -0.37
C ASP A 60 16.36 0.34 1.12
N ILE A 61 15.68 -0.74 1.43
CA ILE A 61 15.26 -1.10 2.78
C ILE A 61 16.47 -1.26 3.71
N ALA A 62 17.59 -1.77 3.23
CA ALA A 62 18.81 -1.90 4.00
C ALA A 62 19.32 -0.53 4.53
N SER A 63 19.02 0.57 3.83
CA SER A 63 19.37 1.94 4.26
C SER A 63 18.58 2.44 5.46
N LEU A 64 17.51 1.74 5.84
CA LEU A 64 16.69 2.07 7.01
C LEU A 64 17.35 1.69 8.34
N ARG A 65 18.38 0.84 8.33
CA ARG A 65 19.14 0.51 9.53
C ARG A 65 19.97 1.72 9.99
N THR A 66 20.00 1.96 11.30
CA THR A 66 20.89 2.95 11.91
C THR A 66 22.35 2.67 11.55
N LYS A 67 23.04 3.65 10.97
CA LYS A 67 24.44 3.47 10.49
C LYS A 67 25.44 3.10 11.59
N THR A 68 25.14 3.50 12.83
CA THR A 68 25.98 3.24 14.01
C THR A 68 25.47 2.07 14.85
N ALA A 69 24.52 1.29 14.31
CA ALA A 69 23.96 0.15 15.03
C ALA A 69 24.99 -0.97 15.17
N ASP A 70 25.14 -1.49 16.40
CA ASP A 70 25.94 -2.68 16.68
C ASP A 70 25.36 -3.91 15.96
N ASP A 71 26.22 -4.81 15.48
CA ASP A 71 25.82 -6.05 14.81
C ASP A 71 24.95 -6.99 15.68
N LYS A 72 24.98 -6.82 16.99
CA LYS A 72 24.12 -7.56 17.94
C LYS A 72 22.71 -6.99 18.01
N ASN A 73 22.55 -5.71 17.70
CA ASN A 73 21.25 -5.02 17.80
C ASN A 73 20.46 -5.21 16.50
N ARG A 74 19.24 -5.69 16.63
CA ARG A 74 18.34 -5.84 15.47
C ARG A 74 17.59 -4.54 15.21
N THR A 75 17.38 -4.26 13.94
CA THR A 75 16.46 -3.20 13.53
C THR A 75 15.04 -3.75 13.55
N ILE A 76 14.19 -3.14 14.37
CA ILE A 76 12.82 -3.59 14.60
C ILE A 76 11.88 -2.39 14.48
N VAL A 77 10.75 -2.60 13.81
CA VAL A 77 9.61 -1.69 13.82
C VAL A 77 8.39 -2.44 14.33
N ILE A 78 7.73 -1.87 15.34
CA ILE A 78 6.45 -2.35 15.85
C ILE A 78 5.44 -1.24 15.63
N PHE A 79 4.36 -1.54 14.96
CA PHE A 79 3.29 -0.60 14.68
C PHE A 79 1.93 -1.15 15.12
N ASP A 80 1.30 -0.45 16.06
CA ASP A 80 -0.04 -0.73 16.55
C ASP A 80 -1.01 0.26 15.92
N PHE A 81 -2.11 -0.23 15.39
CA PHE A 81 -3.15 0.61 14.79
C PHE A 81 -4.56 0.03 14.99
N GLU A 82 -5.54 0.91 14.96
CA GLU A 82 -6.96 0.54 14.98
C GLU A 82 -7.58 0.76 13.60
N LEU A 83 -8.38 -0.20 13.18
CA LEU A 83 -9.19 -0.10 11.96
C LEU A 83 -10.52 -0.81 12.16
N GLN A 84 -11.63 -0.10 11.91
CA GLN A 84 -13.00 -0.63 12.05
C GLN A 84 -13.29 -1.25 13.43
N GLY A 85 -12.74 -0.61 14.50
CA GLY A 85 -12.92 -1.06 15.88
C GLY A 85 -12.05 -2.26 16.28
N LYS A 86 -11.19 -2.75 15.41
CA LYS A 86 -10.23 -3.82 15.68
C LYS A 86 -8.83 -3.25 15.84
N HIS A 87 -8.10 -3.81 16.81
CA HIS A 87 -6.72 -3.44 17.08
C HIS A 87 -5.77 -4.45 16.46
N TYR A 88 -4.82 -3.96 15.66
CA TYR A 88 -3.79 -4.75 15.00
C TYR A 88 -2.41 -4.32 15.45
N ARG A 89 -1.50 -5.30 15.53
CA ARG A 89 -0.06 -5.08 15.70
C ARG A 89 0.69 -5.76 14.58
N ILE A 90 1.62 -5.03 13.99
CA ILE A 90 2.60 -5.59 13.07
C ILE A 90 4.00 -5.35 13.62
N GLU A 91 4.77 -6.43 13.75
CA GLU A 91 6.18 -6.39 14.14
C GLU A 91 7.02 -6.86 12.96
N ARG A 92 8.03 -6.08 12.61
CA ARG A 92 8.94 -6.38 11.50
C ARG A 92 10.38 -6.19 11.91
N THR A 93 11.20 -7.21 11.64
CA THR A 93 12.65 -7.16 11.83
C THR A 93 13.32 -7.08 10.46
N LEU A 94 14.21 -6.12 10.31
CA LEU A 94 14.98 -5.91 9.08
C LEU A 94 16.08 -6.97 8.95
N ALA A 95 16.23 -7.52 7.73
CA ALA A 95 17.40 -8.30 7.34
C ALA A 95 18.59 -7.36 7.08
N TYR A 96 19.74 -7.64 7.66
CA TYR A 96 20.97 -6.85 7.48
C TYR A 96 22.21 -7.72 7.43
N LEU A 97 23.26 -7.19 6.84
CA LEU A 97 24.56 -7.86 6.77
C LEU A 97 25.37 -7.51 8.03
N LYS A 98 25.80 -8.54 8.77
CA LYS A 98 26.74 -8.35 9.89
C LYS A 98 28.16 -8.17 9.36
N THR A 99 28.96 -7.40 10.07
CA THR A 99 30.37 -7.19 9.76
C THR A 99 31.11 -8.53 9.65
N GLY A 100 31.81 -8.74 8.57
CA GLY A 100 32.55 -9.99 8.30
C GLY A 100 31.71 -11.17 7.83
N ASN A 101 30.40 -11.07 7.74
CA ASN A 101 29.53 -12.11 7.20
C ASN A 101 29.20 -11.87 5.73
N LYS A 102 29.06 -12.97 4.97
CA LYS A 102 28.61 -12.92 3.56
C LYS A 102 27.09 -13.01 3.42
N ASN A 103 26.38 -13.51 4.44
CA ASN A 103 24.95 -13.74 4.39
C ASN A 103 24.19 -12.73 5.25
N LEU A 104 23.04 -12.28 4.73
CA LEU A 104 22.11 -11.46 5.47
C LEU A 104 21.53 -12.22 6.66
N THR A 105 21.26 -11.51 7.76
CA THR A 105 20.42 -12.03 8.84
C THR A 105 18.99 -12.25 8.32
N SER A 106 18.24 -13.17 8.92
CA SER A 106 16.85 -13.37 8.56
C SER A 106 15.99 -12.21 9.06
N GLY A 107 15.29 -11.54 8.15
CA GLY A 107 14.15 -10.69 8.50
C GLY A 107 12.99 -11.55 9.02
N LYS A 108 12.18 -10.98 9.89
CA LYS A 108 10.95 -11.61 10.40
C LYS A 108 9.81 -10.62 10.34
N VAL A 109 8.62 -11.11 10.17
CA VAL A 109 7.39 -10.32 10.27
C VAL A 109 6.33 -11.12 11.00
N CYS A 110 5.52 -10.43 11.80
CA CYS A 110 4.37 -11.00 12.46
C CYS A 110 3.24 -9.96 12.45
N LEU A 111 2.08 -10.35 11.96
CA LEU A 111 0.85 -9.57 12.02
C LEU A 111 -0.10 -10.24 13.00
N MET A 112 -0.62 -9.47 13.94
CA MET A 112 -1.50 -9.92 15.02
C MET A 112 -2.75 -9.06 15.12
N GLU A 113 -3.86 -9.65 15.52
CA GLU A 113 -5.06 -8.95 16.01
C GLU A 113 -5.05 -9.02 17.52
N ILE A 114 -5.30 -7.89 18.18
CA ILE A 114 -5.35 -7.78 19.66
C ILE A 114 -6.80 -7.56 20.06
N ASN A 115 -7.37 -8.51 20.79
CA ASN A 115 -8.73 -8.41 21.29
C ASN A 115 -8.76 -8.64 22.81
N ALA A 116 -9.21 -7.65 23.56
CA ALA A 116 -9.24 -7.67 25.03
C ALA A 116 -7.90 -8.10 25.67
N GLY A 117 -6.78 -7.67 25.08
CA GLY A 117 -5.42 -8.01 25.55
C GLY A 117 -4.90 -9.38 25.09
N ILE A 118 -5.69 -10.15 24.33
CA ILE A 118 -5.26 -11.43 23.75
C ILE A 118 -4.74 -11.16 22.34
N GLU A 119 -3.49 -11.57 22.10
CA GLU A 119 -2.83 -11.48 20.80
C GLU A 119 -3.09 -12.74 19.97
N THR A 120 -3.71 -12.59 18.81
CA THR A 120 -3.96 -13.67 17.84
C THR A 120 -3.12 -13.45 16.59
N ILE A 121 -2.23 -14.38 16.29
CA ILE A 121 -1.36 -14.30 15.10
C ILE A 121 -2.22 -14.53 13.85
N LEU A 122 -2.20 -13.57 12.92
CA LEU A 122 -2.89 -13.65 11.63
C LEU A 122 -1.97 -14.16 10.51
N ALA A 123 -0.69 -13.75 10.51
CA ALA A 123 0.29 -14.15 9.51
C ALA A 123 1.72 -13.90 10.00
N THR A 124 2.67 -14.74 9.52
CA THR A 124 4.11 -14.64 9.86
C THR A 124 5.03 -14.74 8.65
N LYS A 125 4.50 -15.10 7.48
CA LYS A 125 5.26 -15.11 6.22
C LYS A 125 5.02 -13.81 5.45
N GLU A 126 6.06 -13.32 4.77
CA GLU A 126 6.03 -12.03 4.08
C GLU A 126 4.84 -11.88 3.11
N ASN A 127 4.60 -12.88 2.26
CA ASN A 127 3.51 -12.86 1.28
C ASN A 127 2.12 -12.89 1.96
N ASP A 128 1.96 -13.73 2.99
CA ASP A 128 0.70 -13.85 3.73
C ASP A 128 0.39 -12.55 4.49
N VAL A 129 1.42 -11.92 5.09
CA VAL A 129 1.28 -10.62 5.75
C VAL A 129 0.89 -9.54 4.76
N LYS A 130 1.53 -9.49 3.59
CA LYS A 130 1.20 -8.52 2.54
C LYS A 130 -0.26 -8.66 2.12
N GLU A 131 -0.71 -9.85 1.79
CA GLU A 131 -2.12 -10.10 1.40
C GLU A 131 -3.09 -9.71 2.51
N LYS A 132 -2.77 -10.05 3.77
CA LYS A 132 -3.61 -9.70 4.92
C LYS A 132 -3.66 -8.20 5.16
N VAL A 133 -2.53 -7.49 5.06
CA VAL A 133 -2.47 -6.04 5.21
C VAL A 133 -3.29 -5.35 4.11
N GLU A 134 -3.16 -5.79 2.84
CA GLU A 134 -3.96 -5.28 1.74
C GLU A 134 -5.46 -5.56 1.92
N GLN A 135 -5.83 -6.74 2.44
CA GLN A 135 -7.23 -7.06 2.78
C GLN A 135 -7.79 -6.20 3.92
N ILE A 136 -7.00 -5.97 4.98
CA ILE A 136 -7.41 -5.19 6.15
C ILE A 136 -7.52 -3.71 5.80
N ILE A 137 -6.50 -3.14 5.16
CA ILE A 137 -6.41 -1.70 4.86
C ILE A 137 -7.23 -1.34 3.62
N GLY A 138 -7.35 -2.27 2.65
CA GLY A 138 -8.03 -2.04 1.37
C GLY A 138 -7.18 -1.27 0.36
N LEU A 139 -5.88 -1.08 0.61
CA LEU A 139 -4.93 -0.34 -0.22
C LEU A 139 -3.64 -1.13 -0.39
N ASP A 140 -3.05 -1.10 -1.59
CA ASP A 140 -1.69 -1.55 -1.82
C ASP A 140 -0.65 -0.51 -1.35
N ASP A 141 0.64 -0.86 -1.42
CA ASP A 141 1.75 0.00 -0.99
C ASP A 141 1.79 1.35 -1.72
N LYS A 142 1.50 1.36 -3.01
CA LYS A 142 1.51 2.58 -3.83
C LYS A 142 0.32 3.47 -3.49
N GLN A 143 -0.87 2.87 -3.41
CA GLN A 143 -2.09 3.58 -3.03
C GLN A 143 -1.98 4.17 -1.62
N PHE A 144 -1.46 3.40 -0.67
CA PHE A 144 -1.23 3.87 0.69
C PHE A 144 -0.28 5.08 0.73
N CYS A 145 0.84 5.03 0.01
CA CYS A 145 1.75 6.16 -0.09
C CYS A 145 1.14 7.38 -0.78
N GLN A 146 0.27 7.18 -1.76
CA GLN A 146 -0.37 8.27 -2.50
C GLN A 146 -1.52 8.94 -1.73
N ILE A 147 -2.24 8.18 -0.90
CA ILE A 147 -3.46 8.64 -0.22
C ILE A 147 -3.17 9.07 1.21
N ILE A 148 -2.48 8.22 1.96
CA ILE A 148 -2.33 8.36 3.41
C ILE A 148 -1.08 9.16 3.76
N ILE A 149 0.05 8.84 3.14
CA ILE A 149 1.35 9.44 3.50
C ILE A 149 1.58 10.76 2.76
N LEU A 150 1.16 10.89 1.51
CA LEU A 150 1.37 12.07 0.67
C LEU A 150 2.82 12.61 0.76
N PRO A 151 3.83 11.89 0.23
CA PRO A 151 5.22 12.31 0.32
C PRO A 151 5.42 13.72 -0.23
N GLN A 152 6.38 14.45 0.32
CA GLN A 152 6.70 15.82 -0.08
C GLN A 152 6.89 15.95 -1.60
N GLY A 153 6.18 16.89 -2.22
CA GLY A 153 6.20 17.13 -3.67
C GLY A 153 5.13 16.36 -4.46
N LYS A 154 4.70 15.18 -4.04
CA LYS A 154 3.70 14.38 -4.75
C LYS A 154 2.32 15.03 -4.76
N PHE A 155 1.94 15.73 -3.70
CA PHE A 155 0.68 16.48 -3.66
C PHE A 155 0.70 17.66 -4.65
N LYS A 156 1.84 18.38 -4.74
CA LYS A 156 2.01 19.45 -5.73
C LYS A 156 1.96 18.89 -7.16
N GLU A 157 2.62 17.77 -7.42
CA GLU A 157 2.60 17.06 -8.70
C GLU A 157 1.16 16.67 -9.09
N PHE A 158 0.39 16.13 -8.15
CA PHE A 158 -1.03 15.83 -8.35
C PHE A 158 -1.86 17.09 -8.64
N LEU A 159 -1.68 18.18 -7.90
CA LEU A 159 -2.42 19.42 -8.13
C LEU A 159 -2.11 20.05 -9.50
N LEU A 160 -0.87 19.98 -9.96
CA LEU A 160 -0.41 20.57 -11.22
C LEU A 160 -0.62 19.62 -12.42
N SER A 161 -0.92 18.34 -12.19
CA SER A 161 -1.17 17.38 -13.27
C SER A 161 -2.41 17.75 -14.06
N ASN A 162 -2.46 17.32 -15.32
CA ASN A 162 -3.62 17.53 -16.19
C ASN A 162 -4.82 16.65 -15.76
N SER A 163 -6.00 16.90 -16.33
CA SER A 163 -7.24 16.20 -15.97
C SER A 163 -7.17 14.68 -16.21
N ASN A 164 -6.43 14.23 -17.22
CA ASN A 164 -6.28 12.79 -17.50
C ASN A 164 -5.37 12.11 -16.46
N GLU A 165 -4.26 12.73 -16.08
CA GLU A 165 -3.37 12.24 -15.03
C GLU A 165 -4.09 12.21 -13.68
N LYS A 166 -4.83 13.27 -13.32
CA LYS A 166 -5.69 13.29 -12.13
C LYS A 166 -6.69 12.14 -12.12
N LYS A 167 -7.33 11.89 -13.28
CA LYS A 167 -8.28 10.80 -13.45
C LYS A 167 -7.63 9.43 -13.23
N GLU A 168 -6.42 9.19 -13.75
CA GLU A 168 -5.68 7.95 -13.54
C GLU A 168 -5.27 7.76 -12.07
N VAL A 169 -4.78 8.82 -11.42
CA VAL A 169 -4.48 8.78 -9.98
C VAL A 169 -5.74 8.47 -9.18
N LEU A 170 -6.86 9.16 -9.44
CA LEU A 170 -8.13 8.89 -8.77
C LEU A 170 -8.66 7.48 -9.04
N ARG A 171 -8.52 6.96 -10.27
CA ARG A 171 -8.88 5.58 -10.61
C ARG A 171 -8.05 4.56 -9.84
N SER A 172 -6.76 4.82 -9.69
CA SER A 172 -5.86 4.01 -8.88
C SER A 172 -6.26 4.07 -7.40
N LEU A 173 -6.58 5.28 -6.89
CA LEU A 173 -6.98 5.53 -5.52
C LEU A 173 -8.27 4.78 -5.13
N PHE A 174 -9.28 4.86 -5.97
CA PHE A 174 -10.60 4.27 -5.71
C PHE A 174 -10.74 2.85 -6.24
N ASN A 175 -9.65 2.26 -6.75
CA ASN A 175 -9.63 0.92 -7.36
C ASN A 175 -10.74 0.71 -8.41
N THR A 176 -11.05 1.76 -9.17
CA THR A 176 -12.14 1.76 -10.16
C THR A 176 -11.78 1.07 -11.48
N HIS A 177 -10.56 0.54 -11.60
CA HIS A 177 -10.14 -0.24 -12.78
C HIS A 177 -11.04 -1.46 -13.06
N PHE A 178 -11.63 -2.04 -12.00
CA PHE A 178 -12.60 -3.12 -12.15
C PHE A 178 -13.83 -2.68 -12.95
N TYR A 179 -14.39 -1.51 -12.62
CA TYR A 179 -15.55 -0.96 -13.33
C TYR A 179 -15.22 -0.61 -14.78
N GLN A 180 -14.02 -0.08 -15.04
CA GLN A 180 -13.57 0.20 -16.39
C GLN A 180 -13.48 -1.09 -17.23
N LYS A 181 -12.84 -2.14 -16.70
CA LYS A 181 -12.78 -3.44 -17.37
C LYS A 181 -14.17 -4.04 -17.63
N PHE A 182 -15.10 -3.82 -16.72
CA PHE A 182 -16.49 -4.24 -16.92
C PHE A 182 -17.17 -3.48 -18.05
N VAL A 183 -17.03 -2.16 -18.08
CA VAL A 183 -17.56 -1.30 -19.17
C VAL A 183 -16.94 -1.70 -20.52
N ASP A 184 -15.61 -1.90 -20.57
CA ASP A 184 -14.91 -2.30 -21.80
C ASP A 184 -15.42 -3.65 -22.32
N LYS A 185 -15.65 -4.63 -21.41
CA LYS A 185 -16.24 -5.92 -21.78
C LYS A 185 -17.67 -5.79 -22.34
N LEU A 186 -18.50 -4.96 -21.70
CA LEU A 186 -19.86 -4.71 -22.20
C LEU A 186 -19.86 -4.03 -23.57
N GLN A 187 -18.99 -3.03 -23.76
CA GLN A 187 -18.86 -2.36 -25.06
C GLN A 187 -18.39 -3.32 -26.16
N ASN A 188 -17.40 -4.18 -25.86
CA ASN A 188 -16.93 -5.17 -26.81
C ASN A 188 -18.01 -6.20 -27.12
N PHE A 189 -18.78 -6.64 -26.14
CA PHE A 189 -19.90 -7.55 -26.35
C PHE A 189 -20.99 -6.91 -27.20
N ALA A 190 -21.35 -5.66 -26.93
CA ALA A 190 -22.31 -4.92 -27.76
C ALA A 190 -21.85 -4.77 -29.21
N LYS A 191 -20.57 -4.44 -29.45
CA LYS A 191 -19.99 -4.37 -30.79
C LYS A 191 -20.05 -5.72 -31.52
N THR A 192 -19.75 -6.81 -30.82
CA THR A 192 -19.82 -8.16 -31.39
C THR A 192 -21.24 -8.54 -31.77
N LEU A 193 -22.22 -8.22 -30.91
CA LEU A 193 -23.64 -8.43 -31.24
C LEU A 193 -24.09 -7.62 -32.44
N ASP A 194 -23.75 -6.34 -32.52
CA ASP A 194 -24.09 -5.46 -33.64
C ASP A 194 -23.46 -5.98 -34.94
N SER A 195 -22.22 -6.44 -34.92
CA SER A 195 -21.56 -7.01 -36.08
C SER A 195 -22.24 -8.30 -36.54
N ASN A 196 -22.60 -9.19 -35.60
CA ASN A 196 -23.31 -10.44 -35.92
C ASN A 196 -24.70 -10.16 -36.44
N TYR A 197 -25.41 -9.19 -35.88
CA TYR A 197 -26.72 -8.76 -36.36
C TYR A 197 -26.66 -8.29 -37.80
N LYS A 198 -25.74 -7.35 -38.13
CA LYS A 198 -25.52 -6.84 -39.49
C LYS A 198 -25.14 -7.95 -40.48
N LEU A 199 -24.37 -8.93 -40.02
CA LEU A 199 -24.01 -10.06 -40.88
C LEU A 199 -25.22 -10.96 -41.17
N LYS A 200 -26.06 -11.22 -40.18
CA LYS A 200 -27.32 -11.97 -40.37
C LYS A 200 -28.33 -11.25 -41.24
N GLU A 201 -28.45 -9.95 -41.06
CA GLU A 201 -29.31 -9.09 -41.88
C GLU A 201 -28.90 -9.15 -43.38
N ARG A 202 -27.59 -9.08 -43.68
CA ARG A 202 -27.06 -9.25 -45.04
C ARG A 202 -27.30 -10.66 -45.59
N GLU A 203 -27.06 -11.71 -44.77
CA GLU A 203 -27.36 -13.08 -45.18
C GLU A 203 -28.84 -13.28 -45.54
N LEU A 204 -29.74 -12.68 -44.74
CA LEU A 204 -31.16 -12.70 -45.02
C LEU A 204 -31.51 -11.96 -46.29
N ALA A 205 -31.01 -10.75 -46.47
CA ALA A 205 -31.24 -9.95 -47.71
C ALA A 205 -30.79 -10.72 -48.95
N THR A 206 -29.59 -11.33 -48.92
CA THR A 206 -29.07 -12.15 -50.06
C THR A 206 -29.91 -13.40 -50.33
N LYS A 207 -30.53 -13.97 -49.29
CA LYS A 207 -31.45 -15.10 -49.47
C LYS A 207 -32.78 -14.66 -50.08
N PHE A 208 -33.32 -13.52 -49.65
CA PHE A 208 -34.56 -12.96 -50.22
C PHE A 208 -34.42 -12.57 -51.70
N GLU A 209 -33.27 -12.00 -52.11
CA GLU A 209 -32.97 -11.70 -53.51
C GLU A 209 -32.92 -12.94 -54.40
N LYS A 210 -32.64 -14.12 -53.85
CA LYS A 210 -32.61 -15.38 -54.59
C LYS A 210 -33.98 -16.07 -54.71
N PHE A 211 -34.98 -15.62 -53.98
CA PHE A 211 -36.35 -16.05 -54.14
C PHE A 211 -37.02 -15.10 -55.16
N ASP A 212 -36.96 -15.46 -56.47
CA ASP A 212 -37.85 -14.87 -57.44
C ASP A 212 -39.27 -15.24 -57.06
N PHE A 213 -40.00 -14.28 -56.60
CA PHE A 213 -41.45 -14.40 -56.48
C PHE A 213 -42.04 -14.22 -57.87
N GLU A 214 -42.31 -15.33 -58.57
CA GLU A 214 -43.24 -15.36 -59.70
C GLU A 214 -44.67 -15.06 -59.23
#